data_d074cb054a6578c39f66bd6993d561bf
#
_entry.id   d074cb054a6578c39f66bd6993d561bf
#
_cell.length_a   1.000
_cell.length_b   1.000
_cell.length_c   1.000
_cell.angle_alpha   90.00
_cell.angle_beta   90.00
_cell.angle_gamma   90.00
#
_symmetry.space_group_name_H-M   'P 1'
#
loop_
_entity.id
_entity.type
_entity.pdbx_description
1 polymer ?
#
loop_
_entity_poly.entity_id
_entity_poly.type
_entity_poly.pdbx_seq_one_letter_code
_entity_poly.pdbx_strand_id
1 'polypeptide(L)'
;MAGRVLLLADVYPALSMPQADAGNLRVLEQRAAARGISVRSVTVQPGDPLPAADLYQVAGAEDEDLPELARRLAVEGTLAAAVADGAVLLAIDAGFQVAGWTFADPEGGEHDGLGLLDVRSSRGAFVDGGVVGALTFAPGLPELAGFESHSGRSIVGPGAVPFAGLEVGTGNGGDPASDGAVAGRVIGTYVHGPLLAWNPALADYLLGLLVGTPLASLPDETGFAAEVRTRRMAEARATLRQRR
;
A
#
# COMPACT_ATOMS: atom_id res chain seq x y z
N MET A 1 29.93 11.43 8.33
CA MET A 1 29.14 12.13 7.28
C MET A 1 27.72 12.24 7.81
N ALA A 2 27.15 13.44 7.90
CA ALA A 2 25.73 13.58 8.21
C ALA A 2 24.95 12.89 7.09
N GLY A 3 24.23 11.83 7.43
CA GLY A 3 23.47 11.05 6.46
C GLY A 3 22.38 11.92 5.82
N ARG A 4 22.06 11.66 4.56
CA ARG A 4 20.89 12.25 3.89
C ARG A 4 19.64 12.01 4.75
N VAL A 5 18.82 13.04 4.94
CA VAL A 5 17.49 12.87 5.55
C VAL A 5 16.52 12.40 4.47
N LEU A 6 15.91 11.24 4.67
CA LEU A 6 14.87 10.75 3.79
C LEU A 6 13.57 11.51 4.03
N LEU A 7 12.87 11.89 2.96
CA LEU A 7 11.58 12.56 3.03
C LEU A 7 10.46 11.59 2.63
N LEU A 8 9.47 11.43 3.50
CA LEU A 8 8.24 10.67 3.24
C LEU A 8 7.08 11.66 3.10
N ALA A 9 6.28 11.52 2.06
CA ALA A 9 5.12 12.38 1.81
C ALA A 9 3.82 11.59 1.96
N ASP A 10 2.94 12.04 2.86
CA ASP A 10 1.55 11.58 2.96
C ASP A 10 0.68 12.47 2.07
N VAL A 11 0.21 11.94 0.95
CA VAL A 11 -0.42 12.72 -0.10
C VAL A 11 -1.92 12.72 0.06
N TYR A 12 -2.49 13.89 0.28
CA TYR A 12 -3.92 14.16 0.39
C TYR A 12 -4.67 13.35 1.44
N PRO A 13 -4.15 13.23 2.68
CA PRO A 13 -4.81 12.43 3.72
C PRO A 13 -6.19 13.00 4.11
N ALA A 14 -6.51 14.24 3.76
CA ALA A 14 -7.84 14.80 3.98
C ALA A 14 -8.92 14.22 3.04
N LEU A 15 -8.50 13.63 1.90
CA LEU A 15 -9.37 12.87 1.00
C LEU A 15 -9.37 11.37 1.33
N SER A 16 -8.50 10.93 2.24
CA SER A 16 -8.38 9.53 2.63
C SER A 16 -9.09 9.25 3.93
N MET A 17 -9.50 7.99 4.10
CA MET A 17 -10.02 7.50 5.38
C MET A 17 -8.93 7.57 6.44
N PRO A 18 -9.07 8.39 7.50
CA PRO A 18 -7.95 8.75 8.38
C PRO A 18 -7.47 7.62 9.29
N GLN A 19 -8.07 6.42 9.21
CA GLN A 19 -8.05 5.55 10.36
C GLN A 19 -6.89 4.57 10.46
N ALA A 20 -6.24 4.22 9.38
CA ALA A 20 -5.22 3.19 9.48
C ALA A 20 -3.93 3.57 8.77
N ASP A 21 -3.99 4.14 7.59
CA ASP A 21 -2.85 4.19 6.68
C ASP A 21 -1.81 5.24 7.04
N ALA A 22 -2.22 6.34 7.71
CA ALA A 22 -1.27 7.31 8.28
C ALA A 22 -0.26 6.68 9.26
N GLY A 23 -0.60 5.55 9.86
CA GLY A 23 0.28 4.76 10.71
C GLY A 23 1.49 4.16 9.96
N ASN A 24 1.41 3.95 8.66
CA ASN A 24 2.51 3.38 7.88
C ASN A 24 3.76 4.24 7.92
N LEU A 25 3.63 5.56 7.72
CA LEU A 25 4.77 6.48 7.77
C LEU A 25 5.38 6.53 9.16
N ARG A 26 4.56 6.47 10.22
CA ARG A 26 5.04 6.39 11.60
C ARG A 26 5.86 5.13 11.86
N VAL A 27 5.43 3.98 11.30
CA VAL A 27 6.20 2.74 11.40
C VAL A 27 7.55 2.89 10.69
N LEU A 28 7.58 3.47 9.49
CA LEU A 28 8.83 3.73 8.78
C LEU A 28 9.76 4.65 9.57
N GLU A 29 9.24 5.76 10.14
CA GLU A 29 10.01 6.67 11.00
C GLU A 29 10.62 5.96 12.20
N GLN A 30 9.81 5.18 12.93
CA GLN A 30 10.27 4.45 14.12
C GLN A 30 11.34 3.41 13.78
N ARG A 31 11.13 2.64 12.71
CA ARG A 31 12.07 1.60 12.28
C ARG A 31 13.36 2.20 11.70
N ALA A 32 13.28 3.34 11.04
CA ALA A 32 14.44 4.11 10.60
C ALA A 32 15.26 4.65 11.78
N ALA A 33 14.58 5.27 12.76
CA ALA A 33 15.21 5.80 13.96
C ALA A 33 15.96 4.71 14.75
N ALA A 34 15.36 3.51 14.87
CA ALA A 34 16.01 2.37 15.53
C ALA A 34 17.31 1.91 14.83
N ARG A 35 17.54 2.35 13.59
CA ARG A 35 18.76 2.08 12.79
C ARG A 35 19.67 3.29 12.63
N GLY A 36 19.34 4.42 13.26
CA GLY A 36 20.08 5.67 13.07
C GLY A 36 19.89 6.29 11.68
N ILE A 37 18.85 5.89 10.93
CA ILE A 37 18.50 6.48 9.64
C ILE A 37 17.63 7.71 9.91
N SER A 38 18.04 8.87 9.39
CA SER A 38 17.27 10.11 9.52
C SER A 38 16.11 10.13 8.51
N VAL A 39 14.89 10.24 9.01
CA VAL A 39 13.65 10.30 8.23
C VAL A 39 12.80 11.47 8.71
N ARG A 40 12.08 12.11 7.80
CA ARG A 40 11.09 13.13 8.10
C ARG A 40 9.84 12.89 7.23
N SER A 41 8.67 12.93 7.84
CA SER A 41 7.41 12.91 7.12
C SER A 41 6.84 14.31 6.94
N VAL A 42 6.13 14.51 5.84
CA VAL A 42 5.34 15.72 5.55
C VAL A 42 3.96 15.30 5.05
N THR A 43 2.98 16.10 5.39
CA THR A 43 1.62 15.96 4.86
C THR A 43 1.45 16.95 3.70
N VAL A 44 0.93 16.49 2.58
CA VAL A 44 0.61 17.30 1.40
C VAL A 44 -0.91 17.43 1.33
N GLN A 45 -1.42 18.64 1.42
CA GLN A 45 -2.85 18.91 1.29
C GLN A 45 -3.25 19.14 -0.18
N PRO A 46 -4.52 18.93 -0.54
CA PRO A 46 -4.99 19.27 -1.87
C PRO A 46 -4.73 20.75 -2.21
N GLY A 47 -3.95 20.99 -3.28
CA GLY A 47 -3.50 22.32 -3.68
C GLY A 47 -2.09 22.71 -3.24
N ASP A 48 -1.48 21.93 -2.36
CA ASP A 48 -0.05 22.08 -2.04
C ASP A 48 0.81 21.49 -3.17
N PRO A 49 1.97 22.06 -3.47
CA PRO A 49 2.92 21.44 -4.39
C PRO A 49 3.48 20.14 -3.79
N LEU A 50 3.57 19.10 -4.60
CA LEU A 50 4.24 17.87 -4.18
C LEU A 50 5.73 18.13 -3.94
N PRO A 51 6.26 17.87 -2.73
CA PRO A 51 7.69 17.98 -2.47
C PRO A 51 8.46 16.86 -3.18
N ALA A 52 9.73 17.08 -3.49
CA ALA A 52 10.61 16.00 -3.91
C ALA A 52 10.88 15.06 -2.73
N ALA A 53 10.13 13.95 -2.65
CA ALA A 53 10.22 12.97 -1.58
C ALA A 53 10.80 11.64 -2.07
N ASP A 54 11.34 10.86 -1.12
CA ASP A 54 11.88 9.53 -1.37
C ASP A 54 10.80 8.46 -1.43
N LEU A 55 9.70 8.69 -0.69
CA LEU A 55 8.50 7.86 -0.71
C LEU A 55 7.27 8.75 -0.65
N TYR A 56 6.29 8.40 -1.48
CA TYR A 56 4.94 8.94 -1.44
C TYR A 56 3.98 7.85 -0.99
N GLN A 57 3.09 8.19 -0.05
CA GLN A 57 1.94 7.37 0.29
C GLN A 57 0.68 8.04 -0.27
N VAL A 58 -0.11 7.27 -1.02
CA VAL A 58 -1.48 7.62 -1.40
C VAL A 58 -2.38 6.56 -0.76
N ALA A 59 -3.13 6.96 0.25
CA ALA A 59 -3.93 6.05 1.07
C ALA A 59 -5.33 5.80 0.49
N GLY A 60 -6.13 5.02 1.21
CA GLY A 60 -7.53 4.78 0.90
C GLY A 60 -8.36 6.07 0.98
N ALA A 61 -9.37 6.18 0.13
CA ALA A 61 -10.35 7.27 0.13
C ALA A 61 -11.75 6.65 0.00
N GLU A 62 -12.79 7.46 0.27
CA GLU A 62 -14.14 7.03 -0.08
C GLU A 62 -14.27 6.86 -1.59
N ASP A 63 -15.07 5.89 -2.01
CA ASP A 63 -15.22 5.57 -3.44
C ASP A 63 -15.65 6.79 -4.28
N GLU A 64 -16.45 7.70 -3.70
CA GLU A 64 -16.91 8.93 -4.34
C GLU A 64 -15.79 9.94 -4.60
N ASP A 65 -14.70 9.88 -3.84
CA ASP A 65 -13.57 10.81 -3.94
C ASP A 65 -12.50 10.34 -4.93
N LEU A 66 -12.56 9.10 -5.44
CA LEU A 66 -11.56 8.56 -6.37
C LEU A 66 -11.35 9.42 -7.62
N PRO A 67 -12.40 9.90 -8.32
CA PRO A 67 -12.22 10.73 -9.51
C PRO A 67 -11.50 12.05 -9.20
N GLU A 68 -11.81 12.68 -8.06
CA GLU A 68 -11.14 13.92 -7.64
C GLU A 68 -9.69 13.66 -7.22
N LEU A 69 -9.42 12.56 -6.52
CA LEU A 69 -8.06 12.14 -6.17
C LEU A 69 -7.21 11.93 -7.44
N ALA A 70 -7.73 11.16 -8.41
CA ALA A 70 -7.05 10.92 -9.68
C ALA A 70 -6.77 12.21 -10.44
N ARG A 71 -7.80 13.07 -10.56
CA ARG A 71 -7.69 14.35 -11.25
C ARG A 71 -6.61 15.24 -10.64
N ARG A 72 -6.53 15.34 -9.31
CA ARG A 72 -5.51 16.15 -8.63
C ARG A 72 -4.11 15.60 -8.85
N LEU A 73 -3.92 14.29 -8.65
CA LEU A 73 -2.62 13.66 -8.85
C LEU A 73 -2.15 13.73 -10.31
N ALA A 74 -3.06 13.67 -11.28
CA ALA A 74 -2.73 13.77 -12.70
C ALA A 74 -2.33 15.20 -13.13
N VAL A 75 -3.04 16.23 -12.65
CA VAL A 75 -2.77 17.64 -13.04
C VAL A 75 -1.37 18.08 -12.66
N GLU A 76 -0.87 17.60 -11.53
CA GLU A 76 0.45 18.02 -11.04
C GLU A 76 1.59 17.31 -11.76
N GLY A 77 1.35 16.11 -12.35
CA GLY A 77 2.36 15.32 -13.10
C GLY A 77 3.62 14.94 -12.31
N THR A 78 3.76 15.55 -11.13
CA THR A 78 4.96 15.52 -10.30
C THR A 78 5.16 14.14 -9.68
N LEU A 79 4.05 13.42 -9.32
CA LEU A 79 4.14 12.09 -8.74
C LEU A 79 4.69 11.08 -9.74
N ALA A 80 4.20 11.11 -10.98
CA ALA A 80 4.70 10.22 -12.04
C ALA A 80 6.18 10.50 -12.37
N ALA A 81 6.58 11.77 -12.43
CA ALA A 81 7.96 12.15 -12.61
C ALA A 81 8.85 11.69 -11.44
N ALA A 82 8.42 11.88 -10.20
CA ALA A 82 9.16 11.45 -9.02
C ALA A 82 9.36 9.93 -8.98
N VAL A 83 8.32 9.16 -9.35
CA VAL A 83 8.42 7.69 -9.46
C VAL A 83 9.39 7.30 -10.56
N ALA A 84 9.35 7.96 -11.72
CA ALA A 84 10.29 7.73 -12.82
C ALA A 84 11.74 8.04 -12.41
N ASP A 85 11.95 9.04 -11.54
CA ASP A 85 13.24 9.42 -10.95
C ASP A 85 13.66 8.51 -9.78
N GLY A 86 12.85 7.49 -9.44
CA GLY A 86 13.20 6.45 -8.49
C GLY A 86 12.60 6.62 -7.08
N ALA A 87 11.63 7.49 -6.88
CA ALA A 87 10.87 7.50 -5.62
C ALA A 87 10.01 6.23 -5.48
N VAL A 88 9.73 5.84 -4.24
CA VAL A 88 8.79 4.75 -3.94
C VAL A 88 7.37 5.32 -3.86
N LEU A 89 6.41 4.65 -4.49
CA LEU A 89 4.99 4.88 -4.28
C LEU A 89 4.39 3.72 -3.49
N LEU A 90 3.81 4.01 -2.32
CA LEU A 90 2.95 3.10 -1.57
C LEU A 90 1.50 3.56 -1.76
N ALA A 91 0.75 2.81 -2.52
CA ALA A 91 -0.62 3.11 -2.92
C ALA A 91 -1.58 2.10 -2.28
N ILE A 92 -2.52 2.56 -1.45
CA ILE A 92 -3.40 1.69 -0.68
C ILE A 92 -4.84 1.96 -1.08
N ASP A 93 -5.60 0.91 -1.34
CA ASP A 93 -7.04 0.92 -1.68
C ASP A 93 -7.36 1.89 -2.83
N ALA A 94 -7.99 3.04 -2.56
CA ALA A 94 -8.24 4.08 -3.56
C ALA A 94 -6.96 4.52 -4.28
N GLY A 95 -5.87 4.71 -3.52
CA GLY A 95 -4.56 5.02 -4.09
C GLY A 95 -4.07 3.93 -5.06
N PHE A 96 -4.30 2.66 -4.75
CA PHE A 96 -3.96 1.54 -5.62
C PHE A 96 -4.79 1.57 -6.92
N GLN A 97 -6.10 1.78 -6.83
CA GLN A 97 -6.98 1.88 -7.99
C GLN A 97 -6.56 3.04 -8.90
N VAL A 98 -6.34 4.21 -8.32
CA VAL A 98 -5.91 5.43 -9.05
C VAL A 98 -4.50 5.27 -9.65
N ALA A 99 -3.60 4.51 -9.04
CA ALA A 99 -2.28 4.24 -9.61
C ALA A 99 -2.33 3.38 -10.90
N GLY A 100 -3.43 2.68 -11.15
CA GLY A 100 -3.67 1.88 -12.35
C GLY A 100 -3.90 2.70 -13.63
N TRP A 101 -4.29 2.00 -14.71
CA TRP A 101 -4.70 2.62 -15.96
C TRP A 101 -6.11 3.21 -15.88
N THR A 102 -7.06 2.40 -15.38
CA THR A 102 -8.46 2.80 -15.24
C THR A 102 -9.04 2.28 -13.92
N PHE A 103 -10.06 2.98 -13.41
CA PHE A 103 -10.86 2.56 -12.28
C PHE A 103 -12.34 2.95 -12.50
N ALA A 104 -13.25 2.33 -11.74
CA ALA A 104 -14.67 2.66 -11.80
C ALA A 104 -15.12 3.45 -10.57
N ASP A 105 -15.96 4.47 -10.80
CA ASP A 105 -16.67 5.21 -9.74
C ASP A 105 -17.85 4.39 -9.15
N PRO A 106 -18.54 4.88 -8.10
CA PRO A 106 -19.68 4.20 -7.50
C PRO A 106 -20.84 3.91 -8.47
N GLU A 107 -21.02 4.76 -9.47
CA GLU A 107 -22.06 4.63 -10.49
C GLU A 107 -21.66 3.66 -11.61
N GLY A 108 -20.41 3.19 -11.63
CA GLY A 108 -19.85 2.31 -12.63
C GLY A 108 -19.26 3.03 -13.85
N GLY A 109 -19.10 4.35 -13.78
CA GLY A 109 -18.37 5.14 -14.77
C GLY A 109 -16.87 4.81 -14.75
N GLU A 110 -16.26 4.60 -15.93
CA GLU A 110 -14.82 4.38 -16.03
C GLU A 110 -14.06 5.71 -16.08
N HIS A 111 -12.97 5.81 -15.31
CA HIS A 111 -12.09 6.95 -15.23
C HIS A 111 -10.64 6.55 -15.51
N ASP A 112 -9.86 7.49 -16.08
CA ASP A 112 -8.43 7.31 -16.24
C ASP A 112 -7.71 7.43 -14.90
N GLY A 113 -6.79 6.48 -14.64
CA GLY A 113 -5.83 6.54 -13.54
C GLY A 113 -4.51 7.18 -13.96
N LEU A 114 -3.48 6.97 -13.17
CA LEU A 114 -2.15 7.56 -13.37
C LEU A 114 -1.26 6.73 -14.32
N GLY A 115 -1.65 5.49 -14.64
CA GLY A 115 -0.86 4.59 -15.49
C GLY A 115 0.49 4.18 -14.90
N LEU A 116 0.65 4.23 -13.57
CA LEU A 116 1.87 3.85 -12.87
C LEU A 116 1.97 2.35 -12.60
N LEU A 117 0.83 1.65 -12.63
CA LEU A 117 0.69 0.21 -12.55
C LEU A 117 -0.07 -0.32 -13.76
N ASP A 118 0.33 -1.47 -14.27
CA ASP A 118 -0.46 -2.18 -15.29
C ASP A 118 -1.64 -2.90 -14.63
N VAL A 119 -2.63 -2.09 -14.24
CA VAL A 119 -3.82 -2.51 -13.49
C VAL A 119 -5.04 -1.79 -14.05
N ARG A 120 -6.13 -2.53 -14.16
CA ARG A 120 -7.47 -1.97 -14.43
C ARG A 120 -8.40 -2.40 -13.31
N SER A 121 -9.03 -1.43 -12.67
CA SER A 121 -9.93 -1.67 -11.54
C SER A 121 -11.38 -1.44 -11.95
N SER A 122 -12.24 -2.34 -11.52
CA SER A 122 -13.69 -2.29 -11.67
C SER A 122 -14.36 -2.41 -10.32
N ARG A 123 -15.68 -2.30 -10.26
CA ARG A 123 -16.43 -2.52 -9.01
C ARG A 123 -16.92 -3.95 -8.89
N GLY A 124 -16.89 -4.45 -7.68
CA GLY A 124 -17.47 -5.72 -7.27
C GLY A 124 -18.35 -5.56 -6.02
N ALA A 125 -18.76 -6.68 -5.45
CA ALA A 125 -19.42 -6.66 -4.14
C ALA A 125 -18.44 -6.15 -3.07
N PHE A 126 -18.95 -5.36 -2.12
CA PHE A 126 -18.17 -4.93 -0.97
C PHE A 126 -17.64 -6.13 -0.19
N VAL A 127 -16.38 -6.06 0.19
CA VAL A 127 -15.72 -7.05 1.03
C VAL A 127 -15.12 -6.37 2.26
N ASP A 128 -15.17 -7.09 3.39
CA ASP A 128 -14.57 -6.68 4.65
C ASP A 128 -14.11 -7.93 5.39
N GLY A 129 -12.85 -7.97 5.79
CA GLY A 129 -12.32 -9.13 6.47
C GLY A 129 -10.82 -9.18 6.64
N GLY A 130 -10.37 -10.22 7.34
CA GLY A 130 -8.94 -10.47 7.52
C GLY A 130 -8.29 -10.98 6.25
N VAL A 131 -7.05 -10.55 6.02
CA VAL A 131 -6.21 -10.99 4.90
C VAL A 131 -4.99 -11.75 5.43
N VAL A 132 -4.72 -12.88 4.80
CA VAL A 132 -3.49 -13.67 4.99
C VAL A 132 -2.97 -14.11 3.63
N GLY A 133 -1.68 -13.95 3.39
CA GLY A 133 -1.09 -14.30 2.10
C GLY A 133 0.44 -14.34 2.11
N ALA A 134 1.03 -14.52 0.95
CA ALA A 134 2.47 -14.50 0.75
C ALA A 134 2.85 -13.44 -0.27
N LEU A 135 3.81 -12.58 0.05
CA LEU A 135 4.32 -11.55 -0.84
C LEU A 135 5.01 -12.19 -2.06
N THR A 136 4.58 -11.85 -3.26
CA THR A 136 5.10 -12.49 -4.49
C THR A 136 6.38 -11.85 -5.00
N PHE A 137 6.50 -10.52 -4.84
CA PHE A 137 7.64 -9.73 -5.34
C PHE A 137 8.87 -9.79 -4.42
N ALA A 138 8.70 -10.25 -3.17
CA ALA A 138 9.75 -10.33 -2.16
C ALA A 138 9.70 -11.71 -1.46
N PRO A 139 10.03 -12.79 -2.19
CA PRO A 139 10.02 -14.13 -1.62
C PRO A 139 11.03 -14.22 -0.48
N GLY A 140 10.59 -14.78 0.64
CA GLY A 140 11.40 -14.87 1.88
C GLY A 140 11.02 -13.87 2.96
N LEU A 141 10.18 -12.86 2.66
CA LEU A 141 9.52 -12.10 3.70
C LEU A 141 8.44 -12.95 4.39
N PRO A 142 8.15 -12.70 5.69
CA PRO A 142 7.07 -13.37 6.40
C PRO A 142 5.72 -13.22 5.69
N GLU A 143 4.77 -14.11 6.02
CA GLU A 143 3.39 -14.02 5.51
C GLU A 143 2.81 -12.62 5.70
N LEU A 144 2.04 -12.17 4.72
CA LEU A 144 1.26 -10.94 4.79
C LEU A 144 0.10 -11.13 5.77
N ALA A 145 -0.14 -10.15 6.61
CA ALA A 145 -1.32 -10.05 7.47
C ALA A 145 -1.91 -8.65 7.38
N GLY A 146 -3.23 -8.56 7.47
CA GLY A 146 -3.95 -7.28 7.47
C GLY A 146 -5.44 -7.49 7.40
N PHE A 147 -6.15 -6.48 6.93
CA PHE A 147 -7.56 -6.59 6.58
C PHE A 147 -7.83 -5.87 5.27
N GLU A 148 -8.93 -6.22 4.64
CA GLU A 148 -9.46 -5.58 3.44
C GLU A 148 -10.84 -4.99 3.73
N SER A 149 -11.16 -3.83 3.14
CA SER A 149 -12.47 -3.17 3.27
C SER A 149 -12.68 -2.31 2.02
N HIS A 150 -13.17 -2.93 0.93
CA HIS A 150 -13.27 -2.26 -0.38
C HIS A 150 -14.32 -2.91 -1.28
N SER A 151 -14.69 -2.18 -2.35
CA SER A 151 -15.51 -2.70 -3.45
C SER A 151 -14.72 -2.92 -4.74
N GLY A 152 -13.46 -2.51 -4.79
CA GLY A 152 -12.61 -2.63 -5.98
C GLY A 152 -12.35 -4.09 -6.37
N ARG A 153 -12.19 -4.32 -7.68
CA ARG A 153 -11.69 -5.56 -8.27
C ARG A 153 -10.69 -5.19 -9.35
N SER A 154 -9.52 -5.79 -9.30
CA SER A 154 -8.41 -5.38 -10.14
C SER A 154 -7.88 -6.51 -11.01
N ILE A 155 -7.63 -6.21 -12.27
CA ILE A 155 -6.94 -7.10 -13.19
C ILE A 155 -5.51 -6.59 -13.34
N VAL A 156 -4.55 -7.43 -12.98
CA VAL A 156 -3.11 -7.15 -13.11
C VAL A 156 -2.64 -7.61 -14.48
N GLY A 157 -2.13 -6.70 -15.27
CA GLY A 157 -1.58 -6.98 -16.59
C GLY A 157 -0.12 -7.45 -16.54
N PRO A 158 0.48 -7.81 -17.69
CA PRO A 158 1.82 -8.38 -17.76
C PRO A 158 2.95 -7.44 -17.35
N GLY A 159 2.70 -6.14 -17.28
CA GLY A 159 3.66 -5.12 -16.83
C GLY A 159 3.82 -5.02 -15.31
N ALA A 160 3.05 -5.78 -14.54
CA ALA A 160 3.14 -5.82 -13.09
C ALA A 160 3.03 -7.26 -12.57
N VAL A 161 3.42 -7.47 -11.32
CA VAL A 161 3.19 -8.74 -10.62
C VAL A 161 2.22 -8.49 -9.47
N PRO A 162 1.38 -9.46 -9.09
CA PRO A 162 0.56 -9.31 -7.88
C PRO A 162 1.43 -8.97 -6.67
N PHE A 163 0.93 -8.13 -5.76
CA PHE A 163 1.60 -7.83 -4.50
C PHE A 163 1.69 -9.08 -3.60
N ALA A 164 0.59 -9.81 -3.50
CA ALA A 164 0.54 -11.06 -2.74
C ALA A 164 -0.36 -12.11 -3.38
N GLY A 165 -0.02 -13.38 -3.21
CA GLY A 165 -0.95 -14.49 -3.36
C GLY A 165 -1.70 -14.72 -2.04
N LEU A 166 -3.03 -14.81 -2.07
CA LEU A 166 -3.86 -14.88 -0.87
C LEU A 166 -4.25 -16.30 -0.50
N GLU A 167 -4.12 -16.62 0.79
CA GLU A 167 -4.74 -17.79 1.43
C GLU A 167 -6.15 -17.41 1.95
N VAL A 168 -6.26 -16.22 2.54
CA VAL A 168 -7.50 -15.64 3.06
C VAL A 168 -7.62 -14.22 2.54
N GLY A 169 -8.81 -13.85 2.08
CA GLY A 169 -9.11 -12.54 1.52
C GLY A 169 -9.63 -12.65 0.09
N THR A 170 -10.09 -11.55 -0.43
CA THR A 170 -10.59 -11.39 -1.81
C THR A 170 -9.58 -10.64 -2.68
N GLY A 171 -8.99 -9.57 -2.14
CA GLY A 171 -8.02 -8.72 -2.81
C GLY A 171 -8.49 -8.27 -4.20
N ASN A 172 -7.70 -8.57 -5.22
CA ASN A 172 -8.01 -8.24 -6.62
C ASN A 172 -9.27 -8.91 -7.16
N GLY A 173 -9.76 -9.97 -6.51
CA GLY A 173 -10.94 -10.71 -6.93
C GLY A 173 -10.65 -11.63 -8.12
N GLY A 174 -9.96 -12.68 -7.96
CA GLY A 174 -9.64 -13.66 -9.00
C GLY A 174 -9.50 -15.07 -8.45
N ASP A 175 -9.24 -16.02 -9.33
CA ASP A 175 -8.87 -17.38 -8.98
C ASP A 175 -7.63 -17.78 -9.81
N PRO A 176 -6.46 -18.01 -9.20
CA PRO A 176 -6.21 -17.96 -7.74
C PRO A 176 -6.30 -16.54 -7.17
N ALA A 177 -6.70 -16.45 -5.90
CA ALA A 177 -6.86 -15.17 -5.23
C ALA A 177 -5.50 -14.46 -5.05
N SER A 178 -5.47 -13.19 -5.40
CA SER A 178 -4.28 -12.34 -5.25
C SER A 178 -4.67 -10.96 -4.74
N ASP A 179 -3.72 -10.23 -4.20
CA ASP A 179 -3.91 -8.84 -3.80
C ASP A 179 -2.91 -7.94 -4.50
N GLY A 180 -3.37 -6.73 -4.82
CA GLY A 180 -2.55 -5.62 -5.24
C GLY A 180 -1.72 -5.88 -6.49
N ALA A 181 -0.74 -5.00 -6.71
CA ALA A 181 0.23 -5.13 -7.80
C ALA A 181 1.54 -4.40 -7.46
N VAL A 182 2.64 -4.86 -8.04
CA VAL A 182 3.95 -4.22 -7.93
C VAL A 182 4.60 -4.09 -9.30
N ALA A 183 5.12 -2.91 -9.60
CA ALA A 183 5.96 -2.63 -10.77
C ALA A 183 7.13 -1.72 -10.35
N GLY A 184 8.33 -2.26 -10.33
CA GLY A 184 9.52 -1.52 -9.88
C GLY A 184 9.37 -1.00 -8.45
N ARG A 185 9.23 0.31 -8.30
CA ARG A 185 9.09 1.00 -7.00
C ARG A 185 7.66 1.45 -6.69
N VAL A 186 6.70 1.05 -7.51
CA VAL A 186 5.27 1.27 -7.27
C VAL A 186 4.67 0.02 -6.65
N ILE A 187 4.09 0.17 -5.48
CA ILE A 187 3.50 -0.91 -4.69
C ILE A 187 2.06 -0.51 -4.38
N GLY A 188 1.12 -1.27 -4.92
CA GLY A 188 -0.31 -1.08 -4.70
C GLY A 188 -0.94 -2.27 -4.00
N THR A 189 -1.89 -2.05 -3.09
CA THR A 189 -2.56 -3.11 -2.34
C THR A 189 -3.93 -2.67 -1.83
N TYR A 190 -4.86 -3.59 -1.65
CA TYR A 190 -6.10 -3.37 -0.91
C TYR A 190 -5.94 -3.63 0.60
N VAL A 191 -4.78 -4.09 1.04
CA VAL A 191 -4.57 -4.42 2.45
C VAL A 191 -4.34 -3.18 3.28
N HIS A 192 -5.21 -2.98 4.25
CA HIS A 192 -5.12 -1.97 5.29
C HIS A 192 -4.50 -2.53 6.58
N GLY A 193 -4.28 -1.58 7.59
CA GLY A 193 -3.88 -2.14 8.84
C GLY A 193 -3.61 -1.21 10.03
N PRO A 194 -2.68 -0.29 10.07
CA PRO A 194 -1.67 0.09 9.09
C PRO A 194 -0.89 -1.11 8.56
N LEU A 195 -0.82 -1.23 7.25
CA LEU A 195 -0.14 -2.33 6.57
C LEU A 195 1.23 -2.67 7.18
N LEU A 196 2.05 -1.64 7.39
CA LEU A 196 3.43 -1.80 7.84
C LEU A 196 3.56 -2.14 9.33
N ALA A 197 2.57 -1.78 10.16
CA ALA A 197 2.55 -2.19 11.56
C ALA A 197 2.29 -3.69 11.72
N TRP A 198 1.47 -4.27 10.83
CA TRP A 198 1.21 -5.70 10.80
C TRP A 198 2.33 -6.47 10.11
N ASN A 199 3.11 -5.82 9.25
CA ASN A 199 4.14 -6.43 8.41
C ASN A 199 5.47 -5.69 8.55
N PRO A 200 6.12 -5.75 9.72
CA PRO A 200 7.33 -4.98 10.00
C PRO A 200 8.50 -5.35 9.07
N ALA A 201 8.58 -6.58 8.60
CA ALA A 201 9.59 -6.97 7.63
C ALA A 201 9.38 -6.30 6.25
N LEU A 202 8.11 -6.02 5.87
CA LEU A 202 7.80 -5.23 4.68
C LEU A 202 8.23 -3.76 4.87
N ALA A 203 8.04 -3.21 6.07
CA ALA A 203 8.56 -1.87 6.38
C ALA A 203 10.08 -1.79 6.25
N ASP A 204 10.81 -2.80 6.71
CA ASP A 204 12.26 -2.90 6.55
C ASP A 204 12.66 -3.04 5.09
N TYR A 205 11.93 -3.80 4.31
CA TYR A 205 12.12 -3.90 2.87
C TYR A 205 11.96 -2.54 2.18
N LEU A 206 10.90 -1.79 2.49
CA LEU A 206 10.69 -0.44 1.96
C LEU A 206 11.82 0.53 2.36
N LEU A 207 12.23 0.53 3.62
CA LEU A 207 13.38 1.32 4.06
C LEU A 207 14.65 0.92 3.33
N GLY A 208 14.85 -0.38 3.08
CA GLY A 208 15.96 -0.90 2.27
C GLY A 208 15.96 -0.34 0.85
N LEU A 209 14.79 -0.22 0.22
CA LEU A 209 14.66 0.46 -1.08
C LEU A 209 15.08 1.92 -1.02
N LEU A 210 14.70 2.64 0.06
CA LEU A 210 15.00 4.06 0.23
C LEU A 210 16.49 4.33 0.46
N VAL A 211 17.17 3.45 1.20
CA VAL A 211 18.62 3.59 1.46
C VAL A 211 19.50 2.89 0.44
N GLY A 212 18.91 2.14 -0.49
CA GLY A 212 19.62 1.43 -1.56
C GLY A 212 20.36 0.16 -1.13
N THR A 213 20.02 -0.39 0.05
CA THR A 213 20.63 -1.64 0.55
C THR A 213 19.64 -2.41 1.43
N PRO A 214 19.62 -3.76 1.36
CA PRO A 214 18.80 -4.56 2.26
C PRO A 214 19.13 -4.28 3.73
N LEU A 215 18.10 -4.22 4.57
CA LEU A 215 18.23 -3.99 6.00
C LEU A 215 18.02 -5.30 6.75
N ALA A 216 18.83 -5.53 7.78
CA ALA A 216 18.60 -6.65 8.71
C ALA A 216 17.34 -6.40 9.54
N SER A 217 16.65 -7.48 9.90
CA SER A 217 15.52 -7.43 10.83
C SER A 217 15.95 -6.83 12.17
N LEU A 218 15.05 -6.07 12.80
CA LEU A 218 15.28 -5.59 14.16
C LEU A 218 15.11 -6.75 15.16
N PRO A 219 15.88 -6.75 16.28
CA PRO A 219 15.91 -7.87 17.22
C PRO A 219 14.58 -8.19 17.93
N ASP A 220 13.66 -7.21 18.02
CA ASP A 220 12.47 -7.28 18.87
C ASP A 220 11.14 -7.24 18.10
N GLU A 221 10.94 -8.21 17.22
CA GLU A 221 9.60 -8.45 16.66
C GLU A 221 8.80 -9.46 17.52
N THR A 222 9.30 -9.75 18.72
CA THR A 222 8.63 -10.59 19.73
C THR A 222 7.91 -9.69 20.72
N GLY A 223 6.63 -9.92 20.94
CA GLY A 223 5.87 -9.18 21.93
C GLY A 223 4.39 -9.05 21.55
N PHE A 224 3.68 -8.17 22.22
CA PHE A 224 2.23 -8.02 22.08
C PHE A 224 1.76 -7.83 20.62
N ALA A 225 2.49 -7.07 19.82
CA ALA A 225 2.15 -6.85 18.40
C ALA A 225 2.24 -8.15 17.58
N ALA A 226 3.30 -8.94 17.79
CA ALA A 226 3.46 -10.24 17.13
C ALA A 226 2.39 -11.25 17.57
N GLU A 227 2.03 -11.26 18.86
CA GLU A 227 0.94 -12.11 19.39
C GLU A 227 -0.41 -11.71 18.77
N VAL A 228 -0.73 -10.40 18.73
CA VAL A 228 -1.97 -9.90 18.12
C VAL A 228 -2.02 -10.27 16.64
N ARG A 229 -0.92 -10.09 15.91
CA ARG A 229 -0.82 -10.48 14.49
C ARG A 229 -1.10 -11.98 14.32
N THR A 230 -0.41 -12.83 15.07
CA THR A 230 -0.59 -14.29 15.01
C THR A 230 -2.03 -14.70 15.29
N ARG A 231 -2.65 -14.13 16.33
CA ARG A 231 -4.04 -14.39 16.67
C ARG A 231 -4.99 -13.96 15.55
N ARG A 232 -4.82 -12.78 14.98
CA ARG A 232 -5.67 -12.27 13.88
C ARG A 232 -5.56 -13.14 12.63
N MET A 233 -4.37 -13.60 12.27
CA MET A 233 -4.19 -14.53 11.16
C MET A 233 -4.92 -15.86 11.42
N ALA A 234 -4.84 -16.39 12.66
CA ALA A 234 -5.55 -17.61 13.02
C ALA A 234 -7.08 -17.43 12.97
N GLU A 235 -7.59 -16.30 13.46
CA GLU A 235 -9.02 -15.93 13.38
C GLU A 235 -9.50 -15.84 11.92
N ALA A 236 -8.75 -15.17 11.04
CA ALA A 236 -9.05 -15.06 9.63
C ALA A 236 -9.13 -16.45 8.95
N ARG A 237 -8.16 -17.32 9.21
CA ARG A 237 -8.16 -18.69 8.71
C ARG A 237 -9.32 -19.54 9.26
N ALA A 238 -9.70 -19.33 10.52
CA ALA A 238 -10.85 -20.02 11.11
C ALA A 238 -12.17 -19.59 10.44
N THR A 239 -12.34 -18.30 10.19
CA THR A 239 -13.52 -17.75 9.50
C THR A 239 -13.65 -18.32 8.10
N LEU A 240 -12.55 -18.43 7.34
CA LEU A 240 -12.55 -19.04 6.01
C LEU A 240 -13.03 -20.50 6.06
N ARG A 241 -12.58 -21.28 7.05
CA ARG A 241 -12.98 -22.69 7.22
C ARG A 241 -14.47 -22.88 7.51
N GLN A 242 -15.09 -21.90 8.16
CA GLN A 242 -16.53 -21.95 8.47
C GLN A 242 -17.44 -21.59 7.27
N ARG A 243 -16.88 -20.90 6.27
CA ARG A 243 -17.60 -20.49 5.05
C ARG A 243 -17.55 -21.53 3.91
N ARG A 244 -16.70 -22.55 4.06
CA ARG A 244 -16.57 -23.70 3.15
C ARG A 244 -17.42 -24.89 3.62
#